data_57603ff2be0da8a355658b5ecdea8f56
#
_entry.id   57603ff2be0da8a355658b5ecdea8f56
#
_cell.length_a   1.000
_cell.length_b   1.000
_cell.length_c   1.000
_cell.angle_alpha   90.00
_cell.angle_beta   90.00
_cell.angle_gamma   90.00
#
_symmetry.space_group_name_H-M   'P 1'
#
loop_
_entity.id
_entity.type
_entity.pdbx_description
1 polymer ?
#
loop_
_entity_poly.entity_id
_entity_poly.type
_entity_poly.pdbx_seq_one_letter_code
_entity_poly.pdbx_strand_id
1 'polypeptide(L)' 'MLNQKDMTVDARAVFKELGVKPLTAGEMAQITHLSRERCQLILTQLVLAGLSDYQFGCYKRLQ' A
#
# COMPACT_ATOMS: atom_id res chain seq x y z
N MET A 1 14.16 -3.28 7.38
CA MET A 1 13.42 -3.32 6.11
C MET A 1 12.06 -3.96 6.31
N LEU A 2 11.04 -3.41 5.70
CA LEU A 2 9.68 -3.92 5.83
C LEU A 2 9.49 -5.18 4.99
N ASN A 3 9.00 -6.24 5.61
CA ASN A 3 8.60 -7.44 4.89
C ASN A 3 7.32 -7.99 5.51
N GLN A 4 6.75 -9.04 4.92
CA GLN A 4 5.44 -9.52 5.35
C GLN A 4 5.41 -9.95 6.82
N LYS A 5 6.51 -10.48 7.32
CA LYS A 5 6.57 -10.91 8.72
C LYS A 5 6.55 -9.73 9.68
N ASP A 6 7.09 -8.60 9.24
CA ASP A 6 7.24 -7.41 10.08
C ASP A 6 6.11 -6.41 9.90
N MET A 7 5.16 -6.69 9.01
CA MET A 7 4.06 -5.78 8.76
C MET A 7 3.05 -5.77 9.89
N THR A 8 2.56 -4.57 10.22
CA THR A 8 1.41 -4.45 11.09
C THR A 8 0.17 -5.00 10.41
N VAL A 9 -0.92 -5.15 11.17
CA VAL A 9 -2.20 -5.60 10.62
C VAL A 9 -2.64 -4.65 9.51
N ASP A 10 -2.52 -3.34 9.72
CA ASP A 10 -2.92 -2.34 8.73
C ASP A 10 -2.08 -2.44 7.46
N ALA A 11 -0.77 -2.56 7.61
CA ALA A 11 0.13 -2.68 6.45
C ALA A 11 -0.17 -3.94 5.66
N ARG A 12 -0.46 -5.02 6.36
CA ARG A 12 -0.79 -6.29 5.71
C ARG A 12 -2.11 -6.17 4.94
N ALA A 13 -3.09 -5.47 5.49
CA ALA A 13 -4.37 -5.26 4.81
C ALA A 13 -4.16 -4.46 3.52
N VAL A 14 -3.36 -3.40 3.58
CA VAL A 14 -3.05 -2.59 2.41
C VAL A 14 -2.31 -3.43 1.36
N PHE A 15 -1.31 -4.17 1.77
CA PHE A 15 -0.52 -4.99 0.86
C PHE A 15 -1.38 -6.06 0.19
N LYS A 16 -2.31 -6.64 0.93
CA LYS A 16 -3.22 -7.66 0.40
C LYS A 16 -4.09 -7.09 -0.73
N GLU A 17 -4.59 -5.86 -0.57
CA GLU A 17 -5.44 -5.24 -1.57
C GLU A 17 -4.65 -4.67 -2.74
N LEU A 18 -3.36 -4.49 -2.57
CA LEU A 18 -2.50 -3.93 -3.60
C LEU A 18 -2.20 -5.00 -4.63
N GLY A 19 -2.60 -4.76 -5.87
CA GLY A 19 -2.41 -5.71 -6.95
C GLY A 19 -1.76 -5.05 -8.15
N VAL A 20 -1.95 -5.66 -9.33
CA VAL A 20 -1.40 -5.12 -10.57
C VAL A 20 -2.20 -3.92 -11.05
N LYS A 21 -3.45 -3.79 -10.63
CA LYS A 21 -4.27 -2.64 -10.99
C LYS A 21 -3.89 -1.45 -10.11
N PRO A 22 -3.49 -0.32 -10.70
CA PRO A 22 -3.09 0.84 -9.90
C PRO A 22 -4.26 1.40 -9.09
N LEU A 23 -3.97 1.77 -7.83
CA LEU A 23 -4.94 2.37 -6.92
C LEU A 23 -4.34 3.62 -6.30
N THR A 24 -5.18 4.63 -6.07
CA THR A 24 -4.77 5.81 -5.31
C THR A 24 -4.86 5.50 -3.82
N ALA A 25 -4.22 6.36 -3.00
CA ALA A 25 -4.33 6.22 -1.56
C ALA A 25 -5.78 6.38 -1.10
N GLY A 26 -6.55 7.25 -1.75
CA GLY A 26 -7.95 7.43 -1.42
C GLY A 26 -8.79 6.19 -1.71
N GLU A 27 -8.53 5.54 -2.84
CA GLU A 27 -9.20 4.30 -3.18
C GLU A 27 -8.84 3.19 -2.20
N MET A 28 -7.56 3.11 -1.84
CA MET A 28 -7.11 2.12 -0.87
C MET A 28 -7.77 2.34 0.49
N ALA A 29 -7.96 3.60 0.88
CA ALA A 29 -8.63 3.93 2.13
C ALA A 29 -10.08 3.43 2.13
N GLN A 30 -10.77 3.54 1.00
CA GLN A 30 -12.14 3.05 0.89
C GLN A 30 -12.21 1.52 1.00
N ILE A 31 -11.25 0.84 0.38
CA ILE A 31 -11.24 -0.63 0.38
C ILE A 31 -10.89 -1.18 1.76
N THR A 32 -9.91 -0.59 2.42
CA THR A 32 -9.40 -1.10 3.68
C THR A 32 -10.09 -0.53 4.90
N HIS A 33 -10.89 0.54 4.72
CA HIS A 33 -11.55 1.28 5.81
C HIS A 33 -10.54 1.93 6.76
N LEU A 34 -9.33 2.16 6.28
CA LEU A 34 -8.32 2.93 7.00
C LEU A 34 -8.39 4.38 6.53
N SER A 35 -7.82 5.30 7.31
CA SER A 35 -7.75 6.68 6.89
C SER A 35 -6.85 6.81 5.66
N ARG A 36 -7.10 7.86 4.87
CA ARG A 36 -6.26 8.14 3.70
C ARG A 36 -4.81 8.38 4.11
N GLU A 37 -4.62 9.11 5.21
CA GLU A 37 -3.27 9.40 5.71
C GLU A 37 -2.54 8.13 6.12
N ARG A 38 -3.25 7.21 6.75
CA ARG A 38 -2.67 5.93 7.15
C ARG A 38 -2.26 5.13 5.93
N CYS A 39 -3.14 5.07 4.93
CA CYS A 39 -2.84 4.36 3.68
C CYS A 39 -1.66 5.00 2.97
N GLN A 40 -1.60 6.32 2.94
CA GLN A 40 -0.50 7.04 2.30
C GLN A 40 0.84 6.68 2.96
N LEU A 41 0.86 6.64 4.28
CA LEU A 41 2.08 6.28 5.01
C LEU A 41 2.51 4.86 4.70
N ILE A 42 1.57 3.92 4.75
CA ILE A 42 1.86 2.51 4.49
C ILE A 42 2.33 2.32 3.05
N LEU A 43 1.63 2.92 2.09
CA LEU A 43 2.00 2.78 0.68
C LEU A 43 3.38 3.34 0.41
N THR A 44 3.73 4.47 1.05
CA THR A 44 5.06 5.04 0.93
C THR A 44 6.11 4.07 1.48
N GLN A 45 5.84 3.44 2.61
CA GLN A 45 6.75 2.46 3.18
C GLN A 45 6.93 1.25 2.27
N LEU A 46 5.84 0.81 1.62
CA LEU A 46 5.92 -0.31 0.68
C LEU A 46 6.76 0.04 -0.55
N VAL A 47 6.66 1.28 -1.03
CA VAL A 47 7.49 1.74 -2.14
C VAL A 47 8.96 1.72 -1.74
N LEU A 48 9.28 2.24 -0.56
CA LEU A 48 10.65 2.28 -0.05
C LEU A 48 11.21 0.88 0.15
N ALA A 49 10.36 -0.08 0.48
CA ALA A 49 10.77 -1.47 0.68
C ALA A 49 10.88 -2.25 -0.63
N GLY A 50 10.54 -1.62 -1.77
CA GLY A 50 10.61 -2.30 -3.07
C GLY A 50 9.44 -3.23 -3.34
N LEU A 51 8.35 -3.11 -2.57
CA LEU A 51 7.19 -3.99 -2.72
C LEU A 51 6.07 -3.34 -3.52
N SER A 52 6.13 -2.06 -3.75
CA SER A 52 5.13 -1.31 -4.50
C SER A 52 5.80 -0.32 -5.42
N ASP A 53 5.10 0.03 -6.49
CA ASP A 53 5.52 1.06 -7.43
C ASP A 53 4.53 2.21 -7.38
N TYR A 54 5.03 3.44 -7.56
CA TYR A 54 4.21 4.63 -7.56
C TYR A 54 4.38 5.35 -8.88
N GLN A 55 3.28 5.51 -9.63
CA GLN A 55 3.29 6.24 -10.89
C GLN A 55 1.97 6.98 -11.04
N PHE A 56 2.06 8.24 -11.45
CA PHE A 56 0.88 9.04 -11.78
C PHE A 56 -0.16 9.07 -10.65
N GLY A 57 0.31 9.16 -9.41
CA GLY A 57 -0.57 9.24 -8.26
C GLY A 57 -1.15 7.91 -7.80
N CYS A 58 -0.77 6.82 -8.44
CA CYS A 58 -1.31 5.49 -8.14
C CYS A 58 -0.22 4.53 -7.70
N TYR A 59 -0.62 3.55 -6.92
CA TYR A 59 0.27 2.51 -6.41
C TYR A 59 -0.15 1.16 -6.92
N LYS A 60 0.81 0.31 -7.21
CA LYS A 60 0.55 -1.08 -7.59
C LYS A 60 1.63 -1.97 -6.99
N ARG A 61 1.32 -3.27 -6.87
CA ARG A 61 2.28 -4.23 -6.33
C ARG A 61 3.36 -4.53 -7.35
N LEU A 62 4.59 -4.58 -6.88
CA LEU A 62 5.68 -5.12 -7.67
C LEU A 62 5.75 -6.63 -7.44
N GLN A 63 6.07 -7.34 -8.50
CA GLN A 63 6.19 -8.80 -8.44
C GLN A 63 7.40 -9.23 -7.63
#